data_891885372a8f5ea7d5da342e838d97a8
#
_entry.id   891885372a8f5ea7d5da342e838d97a8
#
_cell.length_a   1.000
_cell.length_b   1.000
_cell.length_c   1.000
_cell.angle_alpha   90.00
_cell.angle_beta   90.00
_cell.angle_gamma   90.00
#
_symmetry.space_group_name_H-M   'P 1'
#
loop_
_entity.id
_entity.type
_entity.pdbx_description
1 polymer ?
#
loop_
_entity_poly.entity_id
_entity_poly.type
_entity_poly.pdbx_seq_one_letter_code
_entity_poly.pdbx_strand_id
1 'polypeptide(L)' 'MLMMNSDRPEINDLRVKLNALDAEFDREMRARGFDPAQAENVALPSHLADLYAEREQLKAKLAELEGETLD' A
#
# COMPACT_ATOMS: atom_id res chain seq x y z
N MET A 1 -19.83 3.80 -23.66
CA MET A 1 -19.33 3.58 -23.31
C MET A 1 -18.94 3.39 -22.65
N LEU A 2 -18.86 3.58 -22.47
CA LEU A 2 -18.35 3.44 -21.91
C LEU A 2 -17.92 3.10 -21.11
N MET A 3 -17.57 3.17 -20.84
CA MET A 3 -17.07 2.82 -20.18
C MET A 3 -16.83 2.69 -19.33
N MET A 4 -16.63 2.65 -19.00
CA MET A 4 -16.34 2.47 -18.29
C MET A 4 -16.02 2.51 -17.35
N ASN A 5 -16.18 2.76 -16.95
CA ASN A 5 -16.18 2.85 -15.93
C ASN A 5 -15.57 2.15 -14.92
N SER A 6 -15.54 1.19 -14.89
CA SER A 6 -14.78 0.32 -14.03
C SER A 6 -13.34 0.64 -14.12
N ASP A 7 -12.98 1.38 -15.06
CA ASP A 7 -11.65 1.88 -15.18
C ASP A 7 -11.54 3.18 -14.47
N ARG A 8 -11.24 3.08 -13.20
CA ARG A 8 -10.96 4.24 -12.40
C ARG A 8 -9.46 4.40 -12.35
N PRO A 9 -8.89 5.36 -13.11
CA PRO A 9 -7.44 5.51 -13.14
C PRO A 9 -6.83 5.72 -11.77
N GLU A 10 -7.52 6.44 -10.89
CA GLU A 10 -7.01 6.69 -9.56
C GLU A 10 -6.91 5.40 -8.74
N ILE A 11 -7.85 4.46 -8.91
CA ILE A 11 -7.77 3.19 -8.21
C ILE A 11 -6.61 2.38 -8.73
N ASN A 12 -6.45 2.32 -10.04
CA ASN A 12 -5.33 1.59 -10.64
C ASN A 12 -4.00 2.19 -10.21
N ASP A 13 -3.90 3.52 -10.22
CA ASP A 13 -2.68 4.20 -9.82
C ASP A 13 -2.34 3.88 -8.37
N LEU A 14 -3.34 3.88 -7.50
CA LEU A 14 -3.12 3.58 -6.09
C LEU A 14 -2.67 2.15 -5.89
N ARG A 15 -3.25 1.22 -6.66
CA ARG A 15 -2.84 -0.18 -6.57
C ARG A 15 -1.40 -0.37 -7.01
N VAL A 16 -1.01 0.30 -8.09
CA VAL A 16 0.36 0.23 -8.56
C VAL A 16 1.32 0.78 -7.51
N LYS A 17 0.98 1.93 -6.95
CA LYS A 17 1.80 2.52 -5.90
C LYS A 17 1.88 1.63 -4.68
N LEU A 18 0.75 1.06 -4.28
CA LEU A 18 0.72 0.19 -3.12
C LEU A 18 1.58 -1.05 -3.34
N ASN A 19 1.48 -1.65 -4.51
CA ASN A 19 2.31 -2.81 -4.84
C ASN A 19 3.78 -2.47 -4.79
N ALA A 20 4.15 -1.30 -5.31
CA ALA A 20 5.54 -0.86 -5.28
C ALA A 20 6.02 -0.62 -3.86
N LEU A 21 5.19 0.00 -3.03
CA LEU A 21 5.54 0.24 -1.64
C LEU A 21 5.65 -1.06 -0.85
N ASP A 22 4.74 -2.00 -1.10
CA ASP A 22 4.80 -3.31 -0.45
C ASP A 22 6.11 -4.01 -0.79
N ALA A 23 6.48 -4.00 -2.06
CA ALA A 23 7.70 -4.66 -2.50
C ALA A 23 8.92 -3.98 -1.89
N GLU A 24 8.92 -2.66 -1.89
CA GLU A 24 10.03 -1.92 -1.33
C GLU A 24 10.14 -2.14 0.18
N PHE A 25 9.02 -2.08 0.87
CA PHE A 25 8.99 -2.29 2.31
C PHE A 25 9.51 -3.69 2.65
N ASP A 26 9.00 -4.70 1.93
CA ASP A 26 9.41 -6.07 2.15
C ASP A 26 10.93 -6.23 1.95
N ARG A 27 11.44 -5.68 0.86
CA ARG A 27 12.87 -5.77 0.55
C ARG A 27 13.71 -5.08 1.62
N GLU A 28 13.30 -3.89 2.05
CA GLU A 28 14.04 -3.15 3.05
C GLU A 28 14.02 -3.84 4.40
N MET A 29 12.88 -4.40 4.76
CA MET A 29 12.78 -5.16 6.01
C MET A 29 13.74 -6.33 6.00
N ARG A 30 13.71 -7.12 4.93
CA ARG A 30 14.57 -8.30 4.82
C ARG A 30 16.04 -7.92 4.79
N ALA A 31 16.37 -6.82 4.12
CA ALA A 31 17.75 -6.36 4.05
C ALA A 31 18.32 -6.02 5.41
N ARG A 32 17.42 -5.64 6.35
CA ARG A 32 17.85 -5.29 7.71
C ARG A 32 17.62 -6.43 8.70
N GLY A 33 17.22 -7.58 8.20
CA GLY A 33 17.04 -8.75 9.05
C GLY A 33 15.70 -8.79 9.77
N PHE A 34 14.75 -7.97 9.37
CA PHE A 34 13.40 -8.01 9.93
C PHE A 34 12.51 -8.93 9.11
N ASP A 35 11.51 -9.49 9.79
CA ASP A 35 10.47 -10.24 9.12
C ASP A 35 9.34 -9.28 8.78
N PRO A 36 9.02 -9.08 7.49
CA PRO A 36 7.94 -8.15 7.11
C PRO A 36 6.60 -8.48 7.77
N ALA A 37 6.36 -9.75 8.07
CA ALA A 37 5.12 -10.14 8.71
C ALA A 37 5.04 -9.65 10.17
N GLN A 38 6.17 -9.26 10.74
CA GLN A 38 6.24 -8.79 12.12
C GLN A 38 6.34 -7.27 12.22
N ALA A 39 6.00 -6.56 11.14
CA ALA A 39 6.19 -5.12 11.09
C ALA A 39 5.48 -4.38 12.22
N GLU A 40 4.32 -4.89 12.66
CA GLU A 40 3.56 -4.25 13.72
C GLU A 40 4.12 -4.54 15.11
N ASN A 41 5.01 -5.51 15.19
CA ASN A 41 5.51 -5.99 16.48
C ASN A 41 6.94 -5.57 16.77
N VAL A 42 7.53 -4.77 15.91
CA VAL A 42 8.92 -4.35 16.08
C VAL A 42 9.01 -2.82 15.95
N ALA A 43 10.05 -2.27 16.55
CA ALA A 43 10.32 -0.84 16.41
C ALA A 43 11.03 -0.61 15.10
N LEU A 44 10.35 0.03 14.16
CA LEU A 44 10.89 0.25 12.84
C LEU A 44 11.80 1.48 12.80
N PRO A 45 12.95 1.38 12.10
CA PRO A 45 13.73 2.59 11.81
C PRO A 45 12.89 3.60 11.03
N SER A 46 13.30 4.87 11.09
CA SER A 46 12.52 5.97 10.51
C SER A 46 12.12 5.71 9.07
N HIS A 47 13.06 5.28 8.25
CA HIS A 47 12.78 5.04 6.83
C HIS A 47 11.70 3.97 6.65
N LEU A 48 11.81 2.89 7.42
CA LEU A 48 10.83 1.82 7.34
C LEU A 48 9.49 2.25 7.91
N ALA A 49 9.51 3.04 8.97
CA ALA A 49 8.27 3.57 9.54
C ALA A 49 7.54 4.46 8.53
N ASP A 50 8.29 5.26 7.77
CA ASP A 50 7.70 6.10 6.74
C ASP A 50 7.08 5.26 5.64
N LEU A 51 7.77 4.23 5.18
CA LEU A 51 7.24 3.35 4.16
C LEU A 51 5.98 2.63 4.65
N TYR A 52 6.01 2.19 5.87
CA TYR A 52 4.87 1.51 6.47
C TYR A 52 3.66 2.46 6.53
N ALA A 53 3.88 3.68 6.98
CA ALA A 53 2.81 4.67 7.09
C ALA A 53 2.21 4.98 5.72
N GLU A 54 3.06 5.17 4.71
CA GLU A 54 2.58 5.42 3.36
C GLU A 54 1.75 4.26 2.83
N ARG A 55 2.24 3.04 3.07
CA ARG A 55 1.53 1.86 2.64
C ARG A 55 0.14 1.80 3.26
N GLU A 56 0.07 2.04 4.57
CA GLU A 56 -1.22 1.98 5.26
C GLU A 56 -2.16 3.07 4.81
N GLN A 57 -1.65 4.25 4.52
CA GLN A 57 -2.46 5.33 3.99
C GLN A 57 -3.03 4.99 2.61
N LEU A 58 -2.23 4.39 1.76
CA LEU A 58 -2.70 3.99 0.44
C LEU A 58 -3.74 2.89 0.54
N LYS A 59 -3.54 1.95 1.45
CA LYS A 59 -4.51 0.88 1.66
C LYS A 59 -5.85 1.45 2.11
N ALA A 60 -5.82 2.40 3.03
CA ALA A 60 -7.03 3.02 3.53
C ALA A 60 -7.76 3.80 2.43
N LYS A 61 -6.98 4.54 1.65
CA LYS A 61 -7.55 5.32 0.56
C LYS A 61 -8.17 4.40 -0.49
N LEU A 62 -7.47 3.34 -0.82
CA LEU A 62 -7.96 2.39 -1.81
C LEU A 62 -9.24 1.72 -1.34
N ALA A 63 -9.29 1.33 -0.07
CA ALA A 63 -10.48 0.72 0.49
C ALA A 63 -11.66 1.69 0.44
N GLU A 64 -11.39 2.96 0.70
CA GLU A 64 -12.40 3.99 0.65
C GLU A 64 -12.99 4.12 -0.76
N LEU A 65 -12.10 4.20 -1.75
CA LEU A 65 -12.54 4.34 -3.14
C LEU A 65 -13.26 3.10 -3.63
N GLU A 66 -12.78 1.93 -3.25
CA GLU A 66 -13.42 0.69 -3.63
C GLU A 66 -14.78 0.54 -2.96
N GLY A 67 -14.88 1.03 -1.73
CA GLY A 67 -16.15 1.03 -1.02
C GLY A 67 -17.19 1.88 -1.73
N GLU A 68 -16.76 3.02 -2.27
CA GLU A 68 -17.64 3.90 -3.02
C GLU A 68 -18.20 3.24 -4.27
N THR A 69 -17.44 2.36 -4.87
CA THR A 69 -17.86 1.72 -6.10
C THR A 69 -18.78 0.53 -5.88
N LEU A 70 -18.92 0.09 -4.65
CA LEU A 70 -19.75 -1.06 -4.35
C LEU A 70 -21.23 -0.76 -4.37
N ASP A 71 -21.58 0.48 -4.33
CA ASP A 71 -22.99 0.86 -4.41
C ASP A 71 -23.46 0.90 -5.84
#